data_bea2713a3f2b7b4daed1e506031598c7
#
_entry.id   bea2713a3f2b7b4daed1e506031598c7
#
_cell.length_a   1.000
_cell.length_b   1.000
_cell.length_c   1.000
_cell.angle_alpha   90.00
_cell.angle_beta   90.00
_cell.angle_gamma   90.00
#
_symmetry.space_group_name_H-M   'P 1'
#
loop_
_entity.id
_entity.type
_entity.pdbx_description
1 polymer ?
#
loop_
_entity_poly.entity_id
_entity_poly.type
_entity_poly.pdbx_seq_one_letter_code
_entity_poly.pdbx_strand_id
1 'polypeptide(L)'
;MKKLLYLLMVISTMLFYNSCTSRHVQRVNTDQTIDLSGRWNDSDSKLCADDLTQQVLGEKWIPAFEQQHNMNKPSVVIGLVKNKSHEHIESETFIKDIEKAIIKNGSVRLVQAGDKREELRSERADQQDFASKATSKKWGQELGADFILQGTINSIVDTYNKQQVVYYQIDLELTNLETNEIVWIGDKKIKKLIDN
;
A
#
# COMPACT_ATOMS: atom_id res chain seq x y z
N MET A 1 -20.49 -66.31 -0.02
CA MET A 1 -20.73 -65.04 -0.74
C MET A 1 -21.02 -63.86 0.18
N LYS A 2 -21.98 -63.90 1.11
CA LYS A 2 -22.29 -62.75 2.01
C LYS A 2 -21.08 -62.27 2.85
N LYS A 3 -20.27 -63.20 3.41
CA LYS A 3 -19.07 -62.84 4.21
C LYS A 3 -17.98 -62.10 3.38
N LEU A 4 -17.84 -62.46 2.11
CA LEU A 4 -16.88 -61.81 1.20
C LEU A 4 -17.34 -60.38 0.84
N LEU A 5 -18.66 -60.17 0.71
CA LEU A 5 -19.25 -58.88 0.44
C LEU A 5 -19.07 -57.90 1.61
N TYR A 6 -19.23 -58.38 2.85
CA TYR A 6 -18.98 -57.60 4.06
C TYR A 6 -17.50 -57.20 4.21
N LEU A 7 -16.58 -58.11 3.88
CA LEU A 7 -15.15 -57.86 3.92
C LEU A 7 -14.74 -56.77 2.89
N LEU A 8 -15.27 -56.85 1.68
CA LEU A 8 -15.08 -55.82 0.65
C LEU A 8 -15.66 -54.44 1.05
N MET A 9 -16.81 -54.41 1.70
CA MET A 9 -17.44 -53.18 2.18
C MET A 9 -16.62 -52.53 3.29
N VAL A 10 -16.06 -53.30 4.25
CA VAL A 10 -15.19 -52.82 5.31
C VAL A 10 -13.87 -52.28 4.79
N ILE A 11 -13.26 -52.96 3.78
CA ILE A 11 -12.03 -52.49 3.14
C ILE A 11 -12.28 -51.17 2.37
N SER A 12 -13.43 -51.04 1.68
CA SER A 12 -13.81 -49.86 0.97
C SER A 12 -13.99 -48.65 1.90
N THR A 13 -14.58 -48.84 3.09
CA THR A 13 -14.73 -47.73 4.06
C THR A 13 -13.41 -47.32 4.70
N MET A 14 -12.42 -48.19 4.85
CA MET A 14 -11.09 -47.83 5.38
C MET A 14 -10.25 -46.99 4.43
N LEU A 15 -10.52 -46.98 3.12
CA LEU A 15 -9.78 -46.24 2.12
C LEU A 15 -10.16 -44.73 2.07
N PHE A 16 -11.26 -44.30 2.75
CA PHE A 16 -11.73 -42.91 2.72
C PHE A 16 -11.22 -42.04 3.87
N TYR A 17 -10.44 -42.60 4.82
CA TYR A 17 -10.03 -41.82 6.01
C TYR A 17 -8.65 -41.18 5.94
N ASN A 18 -7.97 -41.15 4.79
CA ASN A 18 -6.62 -40.63 4.69
C ASN A 18 -6.50 -39.25 4.05
N SER A 19 -7.45 -38.33 4.33
CA SER A 19 -7.32 -36.92 3.85
C SER A 19 -7.21 -35.93 4.99
N CYS A 20 -6.15 -36.03 5.79
CA CYS A 20 -5.70 -34.93 6.62
C CYS A 20 -4.56 -34.22 5.93
N THR A 21 -4.84 -33.13 5.21
CA THR A 21 -3.83 -32.18 4.76
C THR A 21 -3.35 -31.39 5.97
N SER A 22 -2.18 -31.71 6.50
CA SER A 22 -1.53 -30.89 7.53
C SER A 22 -1.02 -29.61 6.88
N ARG A 23 -1.49 -28.46 7.34
CA ARG A 23 -0.90 -27.17 6.94
C ARG A 23 0.47 -27.04 7.62
N HIS A 24 1.50 -26.84 6.81
CA HIS A 24 2.82 -26.48 7.29
C HIS A 24 3.00 -24.96 7.15
N VAL A 25 3.30 -24.29 8.25
CA VAL A 25 3.55 -22.84 8.29
C VAL A 25 5.02 -22.62 8.63
N GLN A 26 5.72 -21.93 7.75
CA GLN A 26 7.12 -21.57 7.92
C GLN A 26 7.25 -20.04 7.87
N ARG A 27 8.08 -19.48 8.75
CA ARG A 27 8.49 -18.06 8.65
C ARG A 27 9.66 -17.97 7.66
N VAL A 28 9.54 -17.06 6.70
CA VAL A 28 10.56 -16.76 5.70
C VAL A 28 11.05 -15.32 5.86
N ASN A 29 12.16 -14.99 5.21
CA ASN A 29 12.66 -13.61 5.19
C ASN A 29 11.66 -12.71 4.43
N THR A 30 11.35 -11.54 4.97
CA THR A 30 10.43 -10.56 4.37
C THR A 30 10.91 -10.00 3.03
N ASP A 31 12.21 -10.09 2.74
CA ASP A 31 12.77 -9.66 1.45
C ASP A 31 12.78 -10.76 0.38
N GLN A 32 12.30 -11.96 0.72
CA GLN A 32 12.21 -13.07 -0.23
C GLN A 32 10.96 -12.92 -1.08
N THR A 33 11.13 -12.81 -2.39
CA THR A 33 10.00 -12.83 -3.34
C THR A 33 9.39 -14.22 -3.40
N ILE A 34 8.08 -14.32 -3.11
CA ILE A 34 7.31 -15.57 -3.18
C ILE A 34 6.03 -15.31 -3.98
N ASP A 35 6.00 -15.80 -5.22
CA ASP A 35 4.84 -15.70 -6.12
C ASP A 35 4.09 -17.04 -6.17
N LEU A 36 3.07 -17.20 -5.32
CA LEU A 36 2.29 -18.46 -5.25
C LEU A 36 1.14 -18.51 -6.24
N SER A 37 0.46 -17.40 -6.48
CA SER A 37 -0.77 -17.35 -7.26
C SER A 37 -0.70 -16.44 -8.49
N GLY A 38 0.40 -15.72 -8.65
CA GLY A 38 0.53 -14.67 -9.66
C GLY A 38 -0.31 -13.41 -9.39
N ARG A 39 -1.08 -13.37 -8.28
CA ARG A 39 -1.81 -12.19 -7.84
C ARG A 39 -0.86 -11.17 -7.23
N TRP A 40 -1.41 -9.96 -6.98
CA TRP A 40 -0.70 -8.93 -6.22
C TRP A 40 -0.27 -9.44 -4.84
N ASN A 41 0.99 -9.19 -4.47
CA ASN A 41 1.57 -9.62 -3.21
C ASN A 41 2.42 -8.50 -2.55
N ASP A 42 3.05 -8.83 -1.42
CA ASP A 42 3.90 -7.93 -0.64
C ASP A 42 5.13 -7.45 -1.41
N SER A 43 5.74 -8.33 -2.22
CA SER A 43 6.90 -7.98 -3.06
C SER A 43 6.53 -6.94 -4.12
N ASP A 44 5.33 -7.05 -4.72
CA ASP A 44 4.81 -6.07 -5.67
C ASP A 44 4.59 -4.72 -4.99
N SER A 45 3.96 -4.72 -3.81
CA SER A 45 3.72 -3.51 -3.02
C SER A 45 5.03 -2.79 -2.69
N LYS A 46 6.02 -3.53 -2.19
CA LYS A 46 7.34 -2.99 -1.84
C LYS A 46 8.05 -2.42 -3.05
N LEU A 47 8.11 -3.19 -4.14
CA LEU A 47 8.76 -2.77 -5.40
C LEU A 47 8.15 -1.47 -5.94
N CYS A 48 6.82 -1.35 -5.91
CA CYS A 48 6.12 -0.17 -6.36
C CYS A 48 6.35 1.04 -5.45
N ALA A 49 6.27 0.83 -4.13
CA ALA A 49 6.49 1.90 -3.16
C ALA A 49 7.91 2.46 -3.24
N ASP A 50 8.91 1.61 -3.31
CA ASP A 50 10.32 2.00 -3.40
C ASP A 50 10.59 2.79 -4.71
N ASP A 51 10.13 2.29 -5.85
CA ASP A 51 10.35 2.90 -7.15
C ASP A 51 9.62 4.26 -7.28
N LEU A 52 8.33 4.31 -6.95
CA LEU A 52 7.54 5.54 -7.04
C LEU A 52 8.00 6.61 -6.05
N THR A 53 8.46 6.21 -4.85
CA THR A 53 9.05 7.16 -3.91
C THR A 53 10.36 7.71 -4.44
N GLN A 54 11.21 6.89 -5.04
CA GLN A 54 12.44 7.35 -5.67
C GLN A 54 12.16 8.32 -6.81
N GLN A 55 11.17 8.03 -7.65
CA GLN A 55 10.75 8.92 -8.74
C GLN A 55 10.31 10.29 -8.19
N VAL A 56 9.32 10.33 -7.28
CA VAL A 56 8.76 11.58 -6.78
C VAL A 56 9.79 12.43 -6.02
N LEU A 57 10.70 11.81 -5.25
CA LEU A 57 11.71 12.53 -4.49
C LEU A 57 12.93 12.95 -5.35
N GLY A 58 13.14 12.32 -6.48
CA GLY A 58 14.23 12.62 -7.41
C GLY A 58 13.95 13.75 -8.40
N GLU A 59 12.72 14.24 -8.45
CA GLU A 59 12.27 15.20 -9.47
C GLU A 59 12.49 16.66 -9.07
N LYS A 60 12.36 17.55 -10.07
CA LYS A 60 12.70 18.97 -9.95
C LYS A 60 11.71 19.81 -9.14
N TRP A 61 10.53 19.28 -8.80
CA TRP A 61 9.51 20.03 -8.09
C TRP A 61 9.94 20.47 -6.67
N ILE A 62 10.77 19.64 -5.99
CA ILE A 62 11.30 19.98 -4.65
C ILE A 62 12.21 21.21 -4.72
N PRO A 63 13.33 21.21 -5.51
CA PRO A 63 14.18 22.38 -5.60
C PRO A 63 13.47 23.61 -6.18
N ALA A 64 12.51 23.44 -7.10
CA ALA A 64 11.70 24.53 -7.61
C ALA A 64 10.85 25.18 -6.51
N PHE A 65 10.22 24.38 -5.66
CA PHE A 65 9.46 24.87 -4.49
C PHE A 65 10.38 25.62 -3.50
N GLU A 66 11.51 25.01 -3.15
CA GLU A 66 12.47 25.60 -2.19
C GLU A 66 12.98 26.98 -2.65
N GLN A 67 13.28 27.14 -3.93
CA GLN A 67 13.70 28.42 -4.50
C GLN A 67 12.63 29.50 -4.36
N GLN A 68 11.35 29.16 -4.49
CA GLN A 68 10.25 30.10 -4.39
C GLN A 68 9.83 30.38 -2.93
N HIS A 69 10.21 29.53 -2.00
CA HIS A 69 9.74 29.58 -0.59
C HIS A 69 10.90 29.72 0.41
N ASN A 70 11.92 30.51 0.09
CA ASN A 70 13.06 30.82 0.98
C ASN A 70 13.77 29.55 1.50
N MET A 71 13.95 28.55 0.66
CA MET A 71 14.57 27.24 0.98
C MET A 71 13.81 26.42 2.03
N ASN A 72 12.52 26.71 2.25
CA ASN A 72 11.66 25.90 3.09
C ASN A 72 11.28 24.59 2.36
N LYS A 73 11.30 23.49 3.10
CA LYS A 73 10.86 22.20 2.58
C LYS A 73 9.37 22.19 2.30
N PRO A 74 8.93 21.62 1.16
CA PRO A 74 7.51 21.44 0.88
C PRO A 74 6.85 20.51 1.88
N SER A 75 5.57 20.74 2.15
CA SER A 75 4.72 19.88 2.96
C SER A 75 3.74 19.11 2.07
N VAL A 76 3.68 17.78 2.25
CA VAL A 76 2.86 16.87 1.47
C VAL A 76 1.89 16.15 2.37
N VAL A 77 0.66 16.00 1.92
CA VAL A 77 -0.33 15.08 2.46
C VAL A 77 -0.49 13.91 1.48
N ILE A 78 -0.52 12.68 1.97
CA ILE A 78 -0.87 11.54 1.14
C ILE A 78 -2.38 11.37 1.21
N GLY A 79 -3.01 11.49 0.05
CA GLY A 79 -4.43 11.26 -0.15
C GLY A 79 -4.72 9.81 -0.48
N LEU A 80 -5.85 9.58 -1.14
CA LEU A 80 -6.33 8.25 -1.46
C LEU A 80 -5.64 7.67 -2.70
N VAL A 81 -5.11 6.44 -2.58
CA VAL A 81 -4.75 5.60 -3.73
C VAL A 81 -5.88 4.59 -3.95
N LYS A 82 -6.66 4.81 -5.02
CA LYS A 82 -7.85 4.00 -5.30
C LYS A 82 -7.48 2.70 -6.00
N ASN A 83 -7.85 1.59 -5.40
CA ASN A 83 -7.78 0.31 -6.09
C ASN A 83 -8.92 0.20 -7.11
N LYS A 84 -8.58 0.14 -8.39
CA LYS A 84 -9.47 -0.09 -9.54
C LYS A 84 -9.11 -1.39 -10.26
N SER A 85 -8.23 -2.21 -9.67
CA SER A 85 -7.87 -3.50 -10.22
C SER A 85 -9.01 -4.51 -10.06
N HIS A 86 -8.87 -5.67 -10.70
CA HIS A 86 -9.80 -6.79 -10.58
C HIS A 86 -9.63 -7.58 -9.26
N GLU A 87 -8.65 -7.22 -8.42
CA GLU A 87 -8.33 -7.88 -7.17
C GLU A 87 -8.55 -6.96 -5.97
N HIS A 88 -8.72 -7.56 -4.79
CA HIS A 88 -8.68 -6.81 -3.54
C HIS A 88 -7.22 -6.53 -3.17
N ILE A 89 -6.75 -5.31 -3.42
CA ILE A 89 -5.42 -4.83 -3.05
C ILE A 89 -5.57 -3.85 -1.90
N GLU A 90 -4.88 -4.13 -0.78
CA GLU A 90 -4.86 -3.26 0.39
C GLU A 90 -3.89 -2.10 0.16
N SER A 91 -4.41 -0.99 -0.35
CA SER A 91 -3.61 0.18 -0.72
C SER A 91 -2.96 0.88 0.48
N GLU A 92 -3.49 0.68 1.70
CA GLU A 92 -2.88 1.27 2.91
C GLU A 92 -1.48 0.74 3.20
N THR A 93 -1.21 -0.55 2.95
CA THR A 93 0.12 -1.13 3.12
C THR A 93 1.13 -0.44 2.21
N PHE A 94 0.79 -0.28 0.94
CA PHE A 94 1.58 0.43 -0.05
C PHE A 94 1.81 1.90 0.34
N ILE A 95 0.76 2.61 0.78
CA ILE A 95 0.85 4.01 1.25
C ILE A 95 1.80 4.12 2.45
N LYS A 96 1.75 3.18 3.40
CA LYS A 96 2.64 3.20 4.57
C LYS A 96 4.11 3.04 4.21
N ASP A 97 4.44 2.29 3.20
CA ASP A 97 5.82 2.17 2.74
C ASP A 97 6.30 3.46 2.06
N ILE A 98 5.46 4.13 1.29
CA ILE A 98 5.73 5.47 0.74
C ILE A 98 5.93 6.50 1.87
N GLU A 99 5.05 6.54 2.88
CA GLU A 99 5.16 7.45 4.03
C GLU A 99 6.51 7.28 4.74
N LYS A 100 6.91 6.05 5.03
CA LYS A 100 8.20 5.72 5.67
C LYS A 100 9.38 6.21 4.84
N ALA A 101 9.34 5.95 3.53
CA ALA A 101 10.43 6.32 2.63
C ALA A 101 10.57 7.85 2.50
N ILE A 102 9.46 8.59 2.40
CA ILE A 102 9.44 10.06 2.40
C ILE A 102 10.02 10.62 3.70
N ILE A 103 9.57 10.12 4.86
CA ILE A 103 10.07 10.58 6.17
C ILE A 103 11.56 10.29 6.31
N LYS A 104 12.01 9.09 5.89
CA LYS A 104 13.42 8.71 5.94
C LYS A 104 14.31 9.57 5.05
N ASN A 105 13.83 9.96 3.88
CA ASN A 105 14.56 10.84 2.97
C ASN A 105 14.71 12.26 3.55
N GLY A 106 13.66 12.80 4.17
CA GLY A 106 13.67 14.06 4.90
C GLY A 106 13.72 15.33 4.03
N SER A 107 13.61 15.25 2.71
CA SER A 107 13.52 16.43 1.82
C SER A 107 12.12 17.07 1.83
N VAL A 108 11.12 16.34 2.30
CA VAL A 108 9.71 16.74 2.33
C VAL A 108 9.17 16.60 3.75
N ARG A 109 8.26 17.48 4.16
CA ARG A 109 7.49 17.37 5.41
C ARG A 109 6.19 16.63 5.13
N LEU A 110 5.98 15.52 5.82
CA LEU A 110 4.73 14.78 5.70
C LEU A 110 3.75 15.23 6.78
N VAL A 111 2.51 15.58 6.40
CA VAL A 111 1.43 15.97 7.32
C VAL A 111 0.32 14.93 7.31
N GLN A 112 -0.33 14.75 8.48
CA GLN A 112 -1.40 13.78 8.64
C GLN A 112 -2.65 14.16 7.84
N ALA A 113 -3.36 13.13 7.36
CA ALA A 113 -4.63 13.23 6.64
C ALA A 113 -5.76 12.44 7.32
N GLY A 114 -6.99 12.71 6.89
CA GLY A 114 -8.17 11.93 7.24
C GLY A 114 -8.42 11.77 8.73
N ASP A 115 -8.86 10.58 9.12
CA ASP A 115 -9.29 10.25 10.47
C ASP A 115 -8.18 10.47 11.50
N LYS A 116 -6.94 10.17 11.18
CA LYS A 116 -5.80 10.41 12.08
C LYS A 116 -5.57 11.89 12.40
N ARG A 117 -5.91 12.79 11.46
CA ARG A 117 -5.87 14.22 11.72
C ARG A 117 -6.96 14.60 12.71
N GLU A 118 -8.16 14.02 12.58
CA GLU A 118 -9.28 14.28 13.52
C GLU A 118 -8.98 13.72 14.91
N GLU A 119 -8.38 12.54 15.01
CA GLU A 119 -7.90 11.99 16.30
C GLU A 119 -6.90 12.92 16.97
N LEU A 120 -5.96 13.51 16.23
CA LEU A 120 -5.00 14.48 16.77
C LEU A 120 -5.67 15.77 17.22
N ARG A 121 -6.74 16.21 16.54
CA ARG A 121 -7.53 17.38 16.93
C ARG A 121 -8.29 17.12 18.22
N SER A 122 -8.92 15.95 18.33
CA SER A 122 -9.60 15.48 19.54
C SER A 122 -8.65 15.41 20.72
N GLU A 123 -7.48 14.79 20.55
CA GLU A 123 -6.45 14.71 21.60
C GLU A 123 -5.98 16.10 22.06
N ARG A 124 -5.80 17.05 21.14
CA ARG A 124 -5.44 18.42 21.52
C ARG A 124 -6.54 19.11 22.30
N ALA A 125 -7.81 18.86 21.97
CA ALA A 125 -8.94 19.39 22.74
C ALA A 125 -8.94 18.85 24.17
N ASP A 126 -8.79 17.52 24.32
CA ASP A 126 -8.71 16.88 25.63
C ASP A 126 -7.54 17.40 26.46
N GLN A 127 -6.39 17.66 25.86
CA GLN A 127 -5.25 18.26 26.56
C GLN A 127 -5.53 19.68 27.07
N GLN A 128 -6.34 20.46 26.36
CA GLN A 128 -6.72 21.81 26.85
C GLN A 128 -7.59 21.72 28.11
N ASP A 129 -8.43 20.71 28.20
CA ASP A 129 -9.39 20.54 29.30
C ASP A 129 -8.78 19.84 30.52
N PHE A 130 -7.91 18.86 30.32
CA PHE A 130 -7.47 17.93 31.36
C PHE A 130 -5.95 17.98 31.66
N ALA A 131 -5.10 18.45 30.75
CA ALA A 131 -3.67 18.53 31.02
C ALA A 131 -3.29 19.81 31.77
N SER A 132 -2.12 19.78 32.45
CA SER A 132 -1.60 20.98 33.08
C SER A 132 -1.23 22.06 32.04
N LYS A 133 -1.38 23.34 32.38
CA LYS A 133 -1.02 24.45 31.49
C LYS A 133 0.44 24.42 31.04
N ALA A 134 1.33 23.78 31.80
CA ALA A 134 2.75 23.66 31.46
C ALA A 134 3.02 22.59 30.39
N THR A 135 2.16 21.57 30.28
CA THR A 135 2.37 20.41 29.41
C THR A 135 1.40 20.35 28.24
N SER A 136 0.22 20.98 28.36
CA SER A 136 -0.76 21.03 27.26
C SER A 136 -0.19 21.71 26.02
N LYS A 137 -0.45 21.11 24.85
CA LYS A 137 -0.04 21.71 23.57
C LYS A 137 -1.04 22.79 23.18
N LYS A 138 -0.53 23.96 22.81
CA LYS A 138 -1.38 25.05 22.38
C LYS A 138 -2.16 24.67 21.11
N TRP A 139 -3.40 25.08 21.03
CA TRP A 139 -4.15 25.19 19.78
C TRP A 139 -3.38 26.16 18.86
N GLY A 140 -2.42 25.63 18.10
CA GLY A 140 -1.72 26.37 17.05
C GLY A 140 -2.42 26.14 15.71
N GLN A 141 -2.06 26.95 14.73
CA GLN A 141 -2.40 26.62 13.35
C GLN A 141 -1.67 25.35 12.96
N GLU A 142 -2.39 24.40 12.38
CA GLU A 142 -1.79 23.20 11.79
C GLU A 142 -0.94 23.61 10.60
N LEU A 143 0.14 22.85 10.36
CA LEU A 143 0.86 22.99 9.10
C LEU A 143 -0.06 22.53 7.98
N GLY A 144 -0.40 23.44 7.07
CA GLY A 144 -1.10 23.11 5.84
C GLY A 144 -0.20 22.27 4.91
N ALA A 145 -0.78 21.43 4.09
CA ALA A 145 -0.05 20.78 3.02
C ALA A 145 0.04 21.74 1.81
N ASP A 146 1.21 21.82 1.19
CA ASP A 146 1.40 22.49 -0.09
C ASP A 146 0.94 21.62 -1.24
N PHE A 147 1.11 20.30 -1.10
CA PHE A 147 0.81 19.30 -2.13
C PHE A 147 0.03 18.11 -1.58
N ILE A 148 -0.73 17.49 -2.46
CA ILE A 148 -1.38 16.19 -2.21
C ILE A 148 -0.87 15.15 -3.19
N LEU A 149 -0.45 13.98 -2.66
CA LEU A 149 -0.09 12.81 -3.46
C LEU A 149 -1.30 11.86 -3.51
N GLN A 150 -1.79 11.56 -4.70
CA GLN A 150 -2.95 10.69 -4.93
C GLN A 150 -2.68 9.74 -6.09
N GLY A 151 -3.53 8.71 -6.25
CA GLY A 151 -3.33 7.82 -7.39
C GLY A 151 -4.35 6.72 -7.56
N THR A 152 -4.02 5.79 -8.46
CA THR A 152 -4.84 4.61 -8.75
C THR A 152 -3.98 3.39 -8.99
N ILE A 153 -4.52 2.21 -8.65
CA ILE A 153 -4.00 0.91 -9.03
C ILE A 153 -4.98 0.33 -10.04
N ASN A 154 -4.53 0.09 -11.26
CA ASN A 154 -5.31 -0.48 -12.35
C ASN A 154 -4.76 -1.86 -12.71
N SER A 155 -5.58 -2.72 -13.34
CA SER A 155 -5.11 -3.99 -13.90
C SER A 155 -5.81 -4.34 -15.20
N ILE A 156 -5.10 -5.10 -16.04
CA ILE A 156 -5.62 -5.73 -17.25
C ILE A 156 -5.32 -7.22 -17.15
N VAL A 157 -6.34 -8.06 -17.37
CA VAL A 157 -6.21 -9.51 -17.38
C VAL A 157 -6.50 -10.02 -18.79
N ASP A 158 -5.60 -10.82 -19.32
CA ASP A 158 -5.76 -11.52 -20.59
C ASP A 158 -5.55 -13.01 -20.36
N THR A 159 -6.52 -13.84 -20.79
CA THR A 159 -6.53 -15.28 -20.52
C THR A 159 -6.80 -16.03 -21.81
N TYR A 160 -5.93 -16.98 -22.12
CA TYR A 160 -6.10 -17.91 -23.24
C TYR A 160 -5.66 -19.32 -22.85
N ASN A 161 -6.56 -20.28 -23.02
CA ASN A 161 -6.35 -21.69 -22.59
C ASN A 161 -5.96 -21.77 -21.10
N LYS A 162 -4.75 -22.29 -20.82
CA LYS A 162 -4.20 -22.45 -19.46
C LYS A 162 -3.27 -21.31 -19.04
N GLN A 163 -3.10 -20.31 -19.90
CA GLN A 163 -2.23 -19.19 -19.65
C GLN A 163 -3.03 -17.93 -19.31
N GLN A 164 -2.55 -17.17 -18.36
CA GLN A 164 -3.09 -15.88 -17.97
C GLN A 164 -1.97 -14.89 -17.84
N VAL A 165 -2.16 -13.70 -18.42
CA VAL A 165 -1.29 -12.56 -18.20
C VAL A 165 -2.05 -11.53 -17.36
N VAL A 166 -1.45 -11.11 -16.26
CA VAL A 166 -1.96 -10.01 -15.44
C VAL A 166 -0.98 -8.85 -15.54
N TYR A 167 -1.49 -7.70 -15.94
CA TYR A 167 -0.76 -6.45 -15.98
C TYR A 167 -1.35 -5.50 -14.95
N TYR A 168 -0.49 -4.95 -14.09
CA TYR A 168 -0.82 -3.92 -13.11
C TYR A 168 -0.14 -2.62 -13.52
N GLN A 169 -0.84 -1.52 -13.32
CA GLN A 169 -0.29 -0.18 -13.46
C GLN A 169 -0.71 0.66 -12.26
N ILE A 170 0.27 1.20 -11.57
CA ILE A 170 0.10 2.10 -10.45
C ILE A 170 0.49 3.48 -10.94
N ASP A 171 -0.44 4.41 -10.92
CA ASP A 171 -0.24 5.80 -11.29
C ASP A 171 -0.36 6.66 -10.04
N LEU A 172 0.64 7.54 -9.79
CA LEU A 172 0.61 8.53 -8.73
C LEU A 172 0.77 9.93 -9.33
N GLU A 173 0.08 10.89 -8.75
CA GLU A 173 0.11 12.30 -9.11
C GLU A 173 0.36 13.16 -7.87
N LEU A 174 1.23 14.16 -8.00
CA LEU A 174 1.45 15.18 -6.98
C LEU A 174 0.85 16.49 -7.47
N THR A 175 -0.16 16.97 -6.77
CA THR A 175 -0.91 18.16 -7.13
C THR A 175 -0.69 19.28 -6.11
N ASN A 176 -0.40 20.47 -6.57
CA ASN A 176 -0.35 21.68 -5.76
C ASN A 176 -1.76 22.04 -5.30
N LEU A 177 -1.97 22.19 -3.99
CA LEU A 177 -3.29 22.43 -3.39
C LEU A 177 -3.79 23.87 -3.57
N GLU A 178 -2.89 24.82 -3.84
CA GLU A 178 -3.24 26.22 -4.07
C GLU A 178 -3.66 26.46 -5.53
N THR A 179 -2.89 25.90 -6.48
CA THR A 179 -3.07 26.16 -7.92
C THR A 179 -3.83 25.06 -8.67
N ASN A 180 -4.02 23.87 -8.07
CA ASN A 180 -4.50 22.64 -8.72
C ASN A 180 -3.60 22.12 -9.85
N GLU A 181 -2.35 22.55 -9.90
CA GLU A 181 -1.39 22.15 -10.90
C GLU A 181 -0.78 20.80 -10.56
N ILE A 182 -0.76 19.86 -11.49
CA ILE A 182 -0.04 18.60 -11.33
C ILE A 182 1.44 18.90 -11.58
N VAL A 183 2.24 18.84 -10.51
CA VAL A 183 3.68 19.16 -10.56
C VAL A 183 4.55 17.93 -10.81
N TRP A 184 3.98 16.75 -10.62
CA TRP A 184 4.63 15.47 -10.91
C TRP A 184 3.59 14.38 -11.14
N ILE A 185 3.91 13.49 -12.07
CA ILE A 185 3.21 12.24 -12.31
C ILE A 185 4.23 11.13 -12.52
N GLY A 186 4.00 10.00 -11.91
CA GLY A 186 4.83 8.81 -12.07
C GLY A 186 4.02 7.54 -12.11
N ASP A 187 4.60 6.50 -12.72
CA ASP A 187 3.96 5.21 -12.81
C ASP A 187 4.92 4.05 -12.52
N LYS A 188 4.35 2.93 -12.06
CA LYS A 188 5.01 1.63 -11.99
C LYS A 188 4.15 0.57 -12.62
N LYS A 189 4.78 -0.26 -13.46
CA LYS A 189 4.10 -1.35 -14.18
C LYS A 189 4.68 -2.69 -13.77
N ILE A 190 3.80 -3.66 -13.54
CA ILE A 190 4.16 -5.05 -13.25
C ILE A 190 3.37 -5.93 -14.23
N LYS A 191 4.04 -6.92 -14.81
CA LYS A 191 3.40 -7.90 -15.68
C LYS A 191 3.77 -9.30 -15.24
N LYS A 192 2.76 -10.13 -14.97
CA LYS A 192 2.92 -11.51 -14.53
C LYS A 192 2.32 -12.45 -15.55
N LEU A 193 3.04 -13.55 -15.86
CA LEU A 193 2.54 -14.68 -16.65
C LEU A 193 2.24 -15.82 -15.68
N ILE A 194 1.05 -16.37 -15.78
CA ILE A 194 0.56 -17.49 -14.97
C ILE A 194 0.27 -18.64 -15.91
N ASP A 195 0.92 -19.79 -15.70
CA ASP A 195 0.69 -21.05 -16.40
C ASP A 195 -0.04 -22.02 -15.46
N ASN A 196 -1.25 -22.53 -15.86
CA ASN A 196 -2.11 -23.42 -15.08
C ASN A 196 -2.09 -24.87 -15.62
#